data_6712de1149aa96eb54999efe9d5240c5
#
_entry.id   6712de1149aa96eb54999efe9d5240c5
#
_cell.length_a   1.000
_cell.length_b   1.000
_cell.length_c   1.000
_cell.angle_alpha   90.00
_cell.angle_beta   90.00
_cell.angle_gamma   90.00
#
_symmetry.space_group_name_H-M   'P 1'
#
loop_
_entity.id
_entity.type
_entity.pdbx_description
1 polymer ?
#
loop_
_entity_poly.entity_id
_entity_poly.type
_entity_poly.pdbx_seq_one_letter_code
_entity_poly.pdbx_strand_id
1 'polypeptide(L)'
;MNPGMQTLHPYPFEKLAELTRDVAHCGLPRIALTIGEPKHQPPAHVLDALVSSIEEVAKYPSIIGLTELRVAIAQWVEQRFNTRTLDPSTEVLPVNGTREGLFAIAQALVTPGREGAVVIPNPFYQIYEGAALLAGVQPKLIASDHSTDFLANYRNLSEDDWEACQMLFLCTPGNPSGAVIPESELQWLIQKAIEHDVILVSDECYSELYYDEAAPPVGLLQAAQSLGNAEFKQCLAFHSLSKRSNLPGLRSGFVAGDASLIQAFRRYRTYHGCAMPLHHQLASIAAWRDETHVVENRALYRAKFDSVNALLAPALNTVIPPAGFYLWPNTPISDTEFARSLLEQQNVAVLPGSYLGREVGGQNPGSHHVRMALVATHRETLEAAERIVDFMKRG
;
A
#
# COMPACT_ATOMS: atom_id res chain seq x y z
N MET A 1 -24.42 -6.45 17.54
CA MET A 1 -23.60 -5.98 16.37
C MET A 1 -22.31 -5.41 16.92
N ASN A 2 -21.16 -5.66 16.28
CA ASN A 2 -19.89 -5.07 16.71
C ASN A 2 -20.01 -3.53 16.66
N PRO A 3 -19.75 -2.80 17.76
CA PRO A 3 -19.84 -1.33 17.80
C PRO A 3 -18.98 -0.65 16.73
N GLY A 4 -17.81 -1.20 16.43
CA GLY A 4 -16.93 -0.70 15.37
C GLY A 4 -17.55 -0.64 13.97
N MET A 5 -18.58 -1.44 13.70
CA MET A 5 -19.31 -1.37 12.42
C MET A 5 -20.06 -0.05 12.23
N GLN A 6 -20.45 0.62 13.31
CA GLN A 6 -21.16 1.90 13.27
C GLN A 6 -20.20 3.08 13.07
N THR A 7 -18.91 2.89 13.34
CA THR A 7 -17.88 3.92 13.21
C THR A 7 -17.13 3.85 11.89
N LEU A 8 -17.34 2.80 11.07
CA LEU A 8 -16.76 2.69 9.75
C LEU A 8 -17.27 3.80 8.83
N HIS A 9 -16.35 4.48 8.17
CA HIS A 9 -16.68 5.45 7.14
C HIS A 9 -16.97 4.79 5.79
N PRO A 10 -17.84 5.40 4.94
CA PRO A 10 -18.00 4.94 3.56
C PRO A 10 -16.67 4.89 2.83
N TYR A 11 -16.47 3.84 2.04
CA TYR A 11 -15.22 3.65 1.31
C TYR A 11 -15.01 4.77 0.26
N PRO A 12 -13.77 5.22 -0.01
CA PRO A 12 -13.51 6.36 -0.92
C PRO A 12 -14.18 6.24 -2.29
N PHE A 13 -14.27 5.01 -2.82
CA PHE A 13 -14.94 4.77 -4.12
C PHE A 13 -16.48 4.86 -4.05
N GLU A 14 -17.07 4.59 -2.89
CA GLU A 14 -18.49 4.80 -2.65
C GLU A 14 -18.80 6.30 -2.62
N LYS A 15 -17.96 7.08 -1.91
CA LYS A 15 -18.05 8.55 -1.91
C LYS A 15 -17.87 9.14 -3.30
N LEU A 16 -16.91 8.61 -4.08
CA LEU A 16 -16.71 9.05 -5.47
C LEU A 16 -17.90 8.73 -6.35
N ALA A 17 -18.47 7.53 -6.23
CA ALA A 17 -19.67 7.15 -6.98
C ALA A 17 -20.86 8.05 -6.65
N GLU A 18 -21.04 8.43 -5.40
CA GLU A 18 -22.07 9.39 -4.97
C GLU A 18 -21.81 10.78 -5.54
N LEU A 19 -20.58 11.31 -5.43
CA LEU A 19 -20.18 12.60 -5.95
C LEU A 19 -20.44 12.74 -7.46
N THR A 20 -20.33 11.65 -8.21
CA THR A 20 -20.39 11.64 -9.68
C THR A 20 -21.65 11.03 -10.25
N ARG A 21 -22.65 10.70 -9.42
CA ARG A 21 -23.86 9.97 -9.79
C ARG A 21 -24.66 10.67 -10.91
N ASP A 22 -24.74 11.98 -10.84
CA ASP A 22 -25.55 12.83 -11.72
C ASP A 22 -24.71 13.57 -12.79
N VAL A 23 -23.43 13.23 -12.92
CA VAL A 23 -22.55 13.87 -13.91
C VAL A 23 -22.91 13.38 -15.31
N ALA A 24 -23.24 14.33 -16.19
CA ALA A 24 -23.51 14.06 -17.60
C ALA A 24 -22.20 13.74 -18.36
N HIS A 25 -22.27 12.80 -19.30
CA HIS A 25 -21.10 12.45 -20.12
C HIS A 25 -20.90 13.46 -21.26
N CYS A 26 -19.68 13.98 -21.40
CA CYS A 26 -19.30 14.92 -22.45
C CYS A 26 -19.08 14.28 -23.85
N GLY A 27 -19.41 12.99 -24.02
CA GLY A 27 -19.23 12.27 -25.29
C GLY A 27 -17.82 11.72 -25.56
N LEU A 28 -16.81 12.06 -24.74
CA LEU A 28 -15.48 11.49 -24.83
C LEU A 28 -15.43 10.09 -24.17
N PRO A 29 -14.56 9.18 -24.62
CA PRO A 29 -14.32 7.92 -23.92
C PRO A 29 -13.84 8.17 -22.48
N ARG A 30 -14.36 7.38 -21.52
CA ARG A 30 -13.96 7.51 -20.12
C ARG A 30 -12.56 6.98 -19.89
N ILE A 31 -11.71 7.76 -19.21
CA ILE A 31 -10.40 7.33 -18.72
C ILE A 31 -10.43 7.41 -17.19
N ALA A 32 -10.17 6.28 -16.53
CA ALA A 32 -10.20 6.19 -15.07
C ALA A 32 -8.78 6.10 -14.50
N LEU A 33 -8.39 7.14 -13.75
CA LEU A 33 -7.14 7.21 -12.97
C LEU A 33 -7.40 7.04 -11.46
N THR A 34 -8.53 6.43 -11.08
CA THR A 34 -9.00 6.35 -9.69
C THR A 34 -8.45 5.14 -8.94
N ILE A 35 -8.57 3.94 -9.53
CA ILE A 35 -8.24 2.67 -8.87
C ILE A 35 -6.80 2.28 -9.18
N GLY A 36 -6.00 2.04 -8.14
CA GLY A 36 -4.62 1.54 -8.26
C GLY A 36 -4.57 0.04 -8.57
N GLU A 37 -5.19 -0.38 -9.68
CA GLU A 37 -5.14 -1.74 -10.19
C GLU A 37 -4.24 -1.80 -11.42
N PRO A 38 -3.05 -2.45 -11.33
CA PRO A 38 -2.15 -2.58 -12.48
C PRO A 38 -2.84 -3.19 -13.69
N LYS A 39 -2.60 -2.60 -14.87
CA LYS A 39 -3.14 -3.07 -16.15
C LYS A 39 -2.07 -3.55 -17.14
N HIS A 40 -0.80 -3.58 -16.72
CA HIS A 40 0.25 -4.25 -17.47
C HIS A 40 -0.01 -5.76 -17.49
N GLN A 41 0.49 -6.44 -18.51
CA GLN A 41 0.30 -7.87 -18.64
C GLN A 41 0.98 -8.63 -17.50
N PRO A 42 0.32 -9.63 -16.91
CA PRO A 42 0.94 -10.56 -15.98
C PRO A 42 2.10 -11.31 -16.65
N PRO A 43 3.16 -11.69 -15.91
CA PRO A 43 4.27 -12.46 -16.47
C PRO A 43 3.81 -13.85 -16.98
N ALA A 44 4.15 -14.19 -18.23
CA ALA A 44 3.67 -15.41 -18.87
C ALA A 44 4.07 -16.68 -18.08
N HIS A 45 5.32 -16.77 -17.60
CA HIS A 45 5.81 -17.91 -16.82
C HIS A 45 5.04 -18.13 -15.51
N VAL A 46 4.49 -17.05 -14.91
CA VAL A 46 3.65 -17.16 -13.70
C VAL A 46 2.26 -17.69 -14.06
N LEU A 47 1.69 -17.25 -15.20
CA LEU A 47 0.43 -17.78 -15.70
C LEU A 47 0.56 -19.26 -16.07
N ASP A 48 1.67 -19.65 -16.69
CA ASP A 48 1.97 -21.05 -17.02
C ASP A 48 2.07 -21.91 -15.75
N ALA A 49 2.74 -21.43 -14.71
CA ALA A 49 2.81 -22.10 -13.42
C ALA A 49 1.42 -22.24 -12.77
N LEU A 50 0.57 -21.22 -12.87
CA LEU A 50 -0.82 -21.26 -12.36
C LEU A 50 -1.66 -22.31 -13.09
N VAL A 51 -1.62 -22.30 -14.42
CA VAL A 51 -2.42 -23.22 -15.26
C VAL A 51 -1.95 -24.67 -15.09
N SER A 52 -0.63 -24.91 -15.08
CA SER A 52 -0.08 -26.26 -14.92
C SER A 52 -0.33 -26.89 -13.55
N SER A 53 -0.66 -26.06 -12.55
CA SER A 53 -0.97 -26.51 -11.19
C SER A 53 -2.45 -26.41 -10.80
N ILE A 54 -3.35 -26.20 -11.77
CA ILE A 54 -4.76 -25.95 -11.49
C ILE A 54 -5.44 -27.15 -10.78
N GLU A 55 -4.97 -28.38 -11.00
CA GLU A 55 -5.51 -29.58 -10.35
C GLU A 55 -5.29 -29.58 -8.82
N GLU A 56 -4.35 -28.79 -8.31
CA GLU A 56 -4.12 -28.62 -6.87
C GLU A 56 -5.32 -27.99 -6.14
N VAL A 57 -6.29 -27.46 -6.87
CA VAL A 57 -7.57 -26.98 -6.31
C VAL A 57 -8.33 -28.09 -5.54
N ALA A 58 -8.06 -29.35 -5.82
CA ALA A 58 -8.67 -30.49 -5.14
C ALA A 58 -8.17 -30.72 -3.69
N LYS A 59 -7.16 -29.96 -3.24
CA LYS A 59 -6.53 -30.15 -1.92
C LYS A 59 -6.72 -28.93 -1.03
N TYR A 60 -6.97 -29.15 0.26
CA TYR A 60 -6.95 -28.07 1.24
C TYR A 60 -5.52 -27.54 1.43
N PRO A 61 -5.31 -26.21 1.31
CA PRO A 61 -4.02 -25.61 1.61
C PRO A 61 -3.77 -25.52 3.12
N SER A 62 -2.54 -25.65 3.54
CA SER A 62 -2.11 -25.34 4.91
C SER A 62 -2.06 -23.83 5.13
N ILE A 63 -2.43 -23.38 6.33
CA ILE A 63 -2.35 -21.97 6.75
C ILE A 63 -0.91 -21.43 6.66
N ILE A 64 0.07 -22.26 6.99
CA ILE A 64 1.50 -21.86 6.93
C ILE A 64 2.00 -21.73 5.48
N GLY A 65 1.32 -22.33 4.53
CA GLY A 65 1.74 -22.39 3.14
C GLY A 65 2.85 -23.43 2.86
N LEU A 66 3.18 -23.59 1.57
CA LEU A 66 4.24 -24.48 1.12
C LEU A 66 5.61 -24.00 1.64
N THR A 67 6.47 -24.95 2.00
CA THR A 67 7.85 -24.65 2.42
C THR A 67 8.62 -23.98 1.29
N GLU A 68 8.44 -24.44 0.05
CA GLU A 68 9.08 -23.87 -1.13
C GLU A 68 8.71 -22.41 -1.37
N LEU A 69 7.45 -22.02 -1.07
CA LEU A 69 7.02 -20.63 -1.17
C LEU A 69 7.72 -19.78 -0.10
N ARG A 70 7.74 -20.24 1.14
CA ARG A 70 8.38 -19.52 2.24
C ARG A 70 9.89 -19.38 2.05
N VAL A 71 10.54 -20.41 1.50
CA VAL A 71 11.96 -20.36 1.11
C VAL A 71 12.19 -19.33 -0.01
N ALA A 72 11.35 -19.34 -1.06
CA ALA A 72 11.47 -18.36 -2.14
C ALA A 72 11.29 -16.92 -1.64
N ILE A 73 10.35 -16.69 -0.72
CA ILE A 73 10.13 -15.38 -0.08
C ILE A 73 11.37 -14.99 0.77
N ALA A 74 11.88 -15.89 1.61
CA ALA A 74 13.04 -15.61 2.46
C ALA A 74 14.28 -15.22 1.63
N GLN A 75 14.53 -15.95 0.54
CA GLN A 75 15.61 -15.65 -0.41
C GLN A 75 15.42 -14.30 -1.10
N TRP A 76 14.18 -13.98 -1.50
CA TRP A 76 13.87 -12.69 -2.11
C TRP A 76 14.10 -11.53 -1.14
N VAL A 77 13.67 -11.63 0.14
CA VAL A 77 13.89 -10.61 1.17
C VAL A 77 15.39 -10.41 1.40
N GLU A 78 16.16 -11.49 1.56
CA GLU A 78 17.61 -11.43 1.73
C GLU A 78 18.30 -10.68 0.58
N GLN A 79 17.99 -11.05 -0.66
CA GLN A 79 18.59 -10.46 -1.85
C GLN A 79 18.18 -8.99 -2.05
N ARG A 80 16.90 -8.69 -1.85
CA ARG A 80 16.35 -7.36 -2.11
C ARG A 80 16.73 -6.33 -1.04
N PHE A 81 16.76 -6.73 0.22
CA PHE A 81 16.96 -5.83 1.36
C PHE A 81 18.31 -6.05 2.07
N ASN A 82 19.17 -6.90 1.53
CA ASN A 82 20.48 -7.21 2.10
C ASN A 82 20.40 -7.56 3.60
N THR A 83 19.41 -8.36 3.97
CA THR A 83 19.25 -8.89 5.32
C THR A 83 19.95 -10.24 5.47
N ARG A 84 20.07 -10.75 6.71
CA ARG A 84 20.29 -12.18 6.88
C ARG A 84 19.14 -12.98 6.27
N THR A 85 19.38 -14.24 5.95
CA THR A 85 18.30 -15.14 5.51
C THR A 85 17.29 -15.29 6.66
N LEU A 86 16.01 -15.04 6.37
CA LEU A 86 14.90 -15.31 7.28
C LEU A 86 14.73 -16.82 7.48
N ASP A 87 14.35 -17.25 8.71
CA ASP A 87 13.88 -18.62 8.89
C ASP A 87 12.50 -18.80 8.23
N PRO A 88 12.40 -19.62 7.16
CA PRO A 88 11.12 -19.81 6.46
C PRO A 88 10.04 -20.47 7.33
N SER A 89 10.40 -21.08 8.46
CA SER A 89 9.45 -21.79 9.34
C SER A 89 8.81 -20.90 10.39
N THR A 90 9.48 -19.82 10.79
CA THR A 90 9.09 -18.98 11.91
C THR A 90 8.93 -17.50 11.56
N GLU A 91 9.65 -16.99 10.56
CA GLU A 91 9.72 -15.55 10.26
C GLU A 91 9.00 -15.15 8.96
N VAL A 92 8.36 -16.09 8.26
CA VAL A 92 7.66 -15.86 6.99
C VAL A 92 6.28 -16.51 7.02
N LEU A 93 5.23 -15.76 6.67
CA LEU A 93 3.87 -16.26 6.55
C LEU A 93 3.17 -15.73 5.29
N PRO A 94 2.83 -16.57 4.31
CA PRO A 94 2.02 -16.17 3.16
C PRO A 94 0.62 -15.70 3.57
N VAL A 95 0.11 -14.69 2.86
CA VAL A 95 -1.23 -14.12 3.07
C VAL A 95 -1.99 -14.01 1.74
N ASN A 96 -3.34 -13.99 1.78
CA ASN A 96 -4.20 -13.87 0.60
C ASN A 96 -4.26 -12.41 0.08
N GLY A 97 -3.07 -11.86 -0.22
CA GLY A 97 -2.84 -10.45 -0.49
C GLY A 97 -2.79 -9.63 0.80
N THR A 98 -2.05 -8.54 0.75
CA THR A 98 -1.76 -7.73 1.95
C THR A 98 -2.99 -7.03 2.54
N ARG A 99 -4.04 -6.75 1.75
CA ARG A 99 -5.29 -6.19 2.29
C ARG A 99 -5.86 -7.05 3.44
N GLU A 100 -5.94 -8.35 3.22
CA GLU A 100 -6.43 -9.30 4.22
C GLU A 100 -5.47 -9.40 5.39
N GLY A 101 -4.17 -9.50 5.12
CA GLY A 101 -3.14 -9.61 6.15
C GLY A 101 -3.06 -8.36 7.06
N LEU A 102 -3.06 -7.16 6.47
CA LEU A 102 -3.04 -5.88 7.19
C LEU A 102 -4.29 -5.65 8.04
N PHE A 103 -5.44 -6.14 7.57
CA PHE A 103 -6.66 -6.10 8.37
C PHE A 103 -6.58 -7.10 9.54
N ALA A 104 -6.22 -8.34 9.25
CA ALA A 104 -6.24 -9.43 10.21
C ALA A 104 -5.16 -9.29 11.30
N ILE A 105 -4.02 -8.63 11.02
CA ILE A 105 -2.93 -8.47 12.00
C ILE A 105 -3.38 -7.63 13.20
N ALA A 106 -4.16 -6.56 12.98
CA ALA A 106 -4.72 -5.77 14.08
C ALA A 106 -5.73 -6.56 14.91
N GLN A 107 -6.57 -7.38 14.25
CA GLN A 107 -7.52 -8.27 14.94
C GLN A 107 -6.80 -9.30 15.82
N ALA A 108 -5.59 -9.71 15.42
CA ALA A 108 -4.83 -10.74 16.10
C ALA A 108 -4.01 -10.20 17.30
N LEU A 109 -3.49 -8.99 17.18
CA LEU A 109 -2.42 -8.49 18.07
C LEU A 109 -2.80 -7.25 18.89
N VAL A 110 -3.91 -6.56 18.58
CA VAL A 110 -4.35 -5.39 19.32
C VAL A 110 -5.33 -5.78 20.42
N THR A 111 -5.12 -5.27 21.63
CA THR A 111 -6.04 -5.43 22.77
C THR A 111 -7.18 -4.43 22.67
N PRO A 112 -8.45 -4.85 22.64
CA PRO A 112 -9.61 -3.95 22.51
C PRO A 112 -9.75 -2.96 23.66
N GLY A 113 -10.40 -1.81 23.40
CA GLY A 113 -10.86 -0.86 24.41
C GLY A 113 -9.81 0.14 24.91
N ARG A 114 -8.61 0.15 24.33
CA ARG A 114 -7.55 1.11 24.65
C ARG A 114 -7.55 2.22 23.59
N GLU A 115 -7.83 3.49 24.00
CA GLU A 115 -7.79 4.63 23.10
C GLU A 115 -6.35 4.91 22.63
N GLY A 116 -6.17 5.27 21.35
CA GLY A 116 -4.87 5.54 20.78
C GLY A 116 -3.99 4.31 20.54
N ALA A 117 -4.52 3.09 20.77
CA ALA A 117 -3.75 1.85 20.66
C ALA A 117 -3.22 1.52 19.26
N VAL A 118 -3.74 2.15 18.20
CA VAL A 118 -3.25 2.02 16.82
C VAL A 118 -2.95 3.38 16.24
N VAL A 119 -1.72 3.59 15.77
CA VAL A 119 -1.29 4.82 15.09
C VAL A 119 -1.23 4.57 13.58
N ILE A 120 -1.79 5.48 12.78
CA ILE A 120 -1.79 5.39 11.31
C ILE A 120 -1.41 6.73 10.67
N PRO A 121 -0.75 6.73 9.49
CA PRO A 121 -0.51 7.96 8.73
C PRO A 121 -1.84 8.55 8.24
N ASN A 122 -1.88 9.83 7.87
CA ASN A 122 -3.07 10.50 7.34
C ASN A 122 -2.63 11.47 6.22
N PRO A 123 -2.97 11.29 4.93
CA PRO A 123 -3.86 10.27 4.36
C PRO A 123 -3.33 8.84 4.48
N PHE A 124 -4.22 7.85 4.30
CA PHE A 124 -3.92 6.45 4.53
C PHE A 124 -4.67 5.49 3.58
N TYR A 125 -4.26 4.24 3.60
CA TYR A 125 -5.03 3.15 3.04
C TYR A 125 -6.12 2.74 4.04
N GLN A 126 -7.39 2.85 3.67
CA GLN A 126 -8.55 2.73 4.58
C GLN A 126 -8.63 1.44 5.38
N ILE A 127 -7.86 0.44 4.99
CA ILE A 127 -7.79 -0.83 5.71
C ILE A 127 -7.17 -0.65 7.10
N TYR A 128 -6.23 0.27 7.29
CA TYR A 128 -5.62 0.51 8.60
C TYR A 128 -6.63 1.03 9.61
N GLU A 129 -7.44 2.03 9.22
CA GLU A 129 -8.52 2.57 10.05
C GLU A 129 -9.58 1.51 10.34
N GLY A 130 -10.05 0.82 9.29
CA GLY A 130 -11.06 -0.24 9.45
C GLY A 130 -10.57 -1.40 10.34
N ALA A 131 -9.29 -1.76 10.25
CA ALA A 131 -8.68 -2.77 11.09
C ALA A 131 -8.66 -2.35 12.57
N ALA A 132 -8.27 -1.11 12.87
CA ALA A 132 -8.27 -0.55 14.22
C ALA A 132 -9.68 -0.49 14.82
N LEU A 133 -10.64 0.10 14.09
CA LEU A 133 -12.03 0.25 14.54
C LEU A 133 -12.70 -1.09 14.83
N LEU A 134 -12.48 -2.10 13.97
CA LEU A 134 -13.06 -3.42 14.16
C LEU A 134 -12.29 -4.28 15.18
N ALA A 135 -11.04 -3.92 15.50
CA ALA A 135 -10.33 -4.44 16.66
C ALA A 135 -10.78 -3.78 17.98
N GLY A 136 -11.71 -2.81 17.92
CA GLY A 136 -12.30 -2.16 19.08
C GLY A 136 -11.49 -1.01 19.65
N VAL A 137 -10.65 -0.36 18.83
CA VAL A 137 -9.84 0.80 19.23
C VAL A 137 -10.01 1.96 18.24
N GLN A 138 -9.93 3.19 18.73
CA GLN A 138 -9.87 4.39 17.88
C GLN A 138 -8.41 4.61 17.46
N PRO A 139 -8.13 4.77 16.15
CA PRO A 139 -6.78 5.04 15.72
C PRO A 139 -6.39 6.49 15.97
N LYS A 140 -5.12 6.74 16.30
CA LYS A 140 -4.51 8.07 16.28
C LYS A 140 -3.93 8.33 14.88
N LEU A 141 -4.31 9.48 14.33
CA LEU A 141 -3.92 9.87 12.98
C LEU A 141 -2.72 10.82 13.03
N ILE A 142 -1.69 10.55 12.22
CA ILE A 142 -0.51 11.40 12.08
C ILE A 142 -0.51 12.02 10.69
N ALA A 143 -0.64 13.34 10.62
CA ALA A 143 -0.67 14.04 9.35
C ALA A 143 0.62 13.87 8.56
N SER A 144 0.46 13.70 7.25
CA SER A 144 1.52 13.75 6.25
C SER A 144 1.09 14.73 5.16
N ASP A 145 1.75 15.84 5.10
CA ASP A 145 1.43 16.94 4.18
C ASP A 145 2.69 17.48 3.51
N HIS A 146 2.54 18.56 2.76
CA HIS A 146 3.64 19.20 2.03
C HIS A 146 4.78 19.66 2.95
N SER A 147 4.50 20.03 4.20
CA SER A 147 5.53 20.51 5.14
C SER A 147 6.48 19.41 5.61
N THR A 148 6.07 18.15 5.41
CA THR A 148 6.81 16.93 5.77
C THR A 148 7.19 16.08 4.57
N ASP A 149 7.19 16.66 3.35
CA ASP A 149 7.37 15.92 2.10
C ASP A 149 6.43 14.70 1.98
N PHE A 150 5.21 14.86 2.51
CA PHE A 150 4.18 13.81 2.59
C PHE A 150 4.58 12.58 3.40
N LEU A 151 5.56 12.67 4.29
CA LEU A 151 5.85 11.66 5.31
C LEU A 151 5.05 11.97 6.58
N ALA A 152 4.51 10.95 7.22
CA ALA A 152 3.86 11.11 8.51
C ALA A 152 4.89 11.47 9.59
N ASN A 153 4.68 12.57 10.30
CA ASN A 153 5.63 13.04 11.32
C ASN A 153 5.41 12.32 12.66
N TYR A 154 5.89 11.10 12.76
CA TYR A 154 5.79 10.28 13.97
C TYR A 154 6.58 10.87 15.16
N ARG A 155 7.49 11.82 14.93
CA ARG A 155 8.23 12.52 15.99
C ARG A 155 7.32 13.46 16.82
N ASN A 156 6.12 13.75 16.33
CA ASN A 156 5.10 14.50 17.06
C ASN A 156 4.31 13.64 18.07
N LEU A 157 4.55 12.33 18.13
CA LEU A 157 3.99 11.47 19.17
C LEU A 157 4.61 11.83 20.52
N SER A 158 3.75 12.13 21.52
CA SER A 158 4.17 12.33 22.89
C SER A 158 4.54 11.00 23.57
N GLU A 159 5.17 11.05 24.73
CA GLU A 159 5.45 9.84 25.52
C GLU A 159 4.14 9.12 25.89
N ASP A 160 3.07 9.86 26.25
CA ASP A 160 1.75 9.28 26.53
C ASP A 160 1.16 8.57 25.30
N ASP A 161 1.43 9.08 24.09
CA ASP A 161 1.01 8.44 22.85
C ASP A 161 1.76 7.12 22.62
N TRP A 162 3.07 7.11 22.87
CA TRP A 162 3.89 5.90 22.77
C TRP A 162 3.46 4.85 23.80
N GLU A 163 3.21 5.26 25.06
CA GLU A 163 2.70 4.38 26.12
C GLU A 163 1.29 3.82 25.79
N ALA A 164 0.45 4.60 25.12
CA ALA A 164 -0.88 4.15 24.67
C ALA A 164 -0.81 3.24 23.43
N CYS A 165 0.22 3.39 22.59
CA CYS A 165 0.33 2.69 21.31
C CYS A 165 0.65 1.20 21.50
N GLN A 166 -0.04 0.34 20.76
CA GLN A 166 0.27 -1.09 20.65
C GLN A 166 0.77 -1.45 19.25
N MET A 167 0.29 -0.71 18.24
CA MET A 167 0.61 -0.98 16.84
C MET A 167 0.70 0.33 16.06
N LEU A 168 1.71 0.44 15.20
CA LEU A 168 1.91 1.59 14.32
C LEU A 168 2.01 1.09 12.89
N PHE A 169 1.09 1.56 12.01
CA PHE A 169 1.15 1.30 10.59
C PHE A 169 2.05 2.30 9.88
N LEU A 170 2.95 1.75 9.06
CA LEU A 170 3.77 2.49 8.10
C LEU A 170 3.30 2.15 6.69
N CYS A 171 3.43 3.09 5.75
CA CYS A 171 3.22 2.83 4.33
C CYS A 171 4.42 3.41 3.58
N THR A 172 5.32 2.55 3.14
CA THR A 172 6.55 2.96 2.45
C THR A 172 6.89 1.99 1.33
N PRO A 173 6.86 2.46 0.07
CA PRO A 173 6.41 3.79 -0.43
C PRO A 173 4.95 4.10 -0.16
N GLY A 174 4.64 5.38 0.07
CA GLY A 174 3.35 5.85 0.54
C GLY A 174 2.23 5.79 -0.50
N ASN A 175 1.03 5.46 -0.07
CA ASN A 175 -0.21 5.68 -0.80
C ASN A 175 -1.01 6.76 -0.03
N PRO A 176 -1.22 7.95 -0.60
CA PRO A 176 -1.23 8.27 -2.04
C PRO A 176 0.04 8.93 -2.61
N SER A 177 0.99 9.37 -1.81
CA SER A 177 2.04 10.31 -2.21
C SER A 177 3.24 9.70 -2.95
N GLY A 178 3.51 8.40 -2.74
CA GLY A 178 4.74 7.75 -3.21
C GLY A 178 5.99 8.08 -2.39
N ALA A 179 5.85 8.83 -1.29
CA ALA A 179 6.96 9.16 -0.41
C ALA A 179 7.58 7.91 0.21
N VAL A 180 8.91 7.92 0.37
CA VAL A 180 9.69 6.81 0.93
C VAL A 180 10.25 7.24 2.28
N ILE A 181 9.99 6.46 3.33
CA ILE A 181 10.53 6.74 4.66
C ILE A 181 12.04 6.49 4.63
N PRO A 182 12.89 7.49 5.01
CA PRO A 182 14.33 7.31 5.06
C PRO A 182 14.76 6.24 6.07
N GLU A 183 15.88 5.56 5.81
CA GLU A 183 16.41 4.52 6.70
C GLU A 183 16.61 5.03 8.14
N SER A 184 17.13 6.24 8.30
CA SER A 184 17.33 6.84 9.63
C SER A 184 16.03 7.05 10.41
N GLU A 185 14.92 7.33 9.72
CA GLU A 185 13.61 7.45 10.35
C GLU A 185 13.04 6.09 10.71
N LEU A 186 13.19 5.08 9.84
CA LEU A 186 12.83 3.70 10.18
C LEU A 186 13.63 3.19 11.38
N GLN A 187 14.92 3.46 11.44
CA GLN A 187 15.78 3.07 12.58
C GLN A 187 15.32 3.73 13.89
N TRP A 188 14.97 5.02 13.86
CA TRP A 188 14.42 5.72 15.01
C TRP A 188 13.08 5.14 15.46
N LEU A 189 12.19 4.85 14.52
CA LEU A 189 10.90 4.19 14.81
C LEU A 189 11.09 2.81 15.42
N ILE A 190 12.05 2.02 14.93
CA ILE A 190 12.38 0.70 15.49
C ILE A 190 12.89 0.82 16.93
N GLN A 191 13.74 1.81 17.23
CA GLN A 191 14.20 2.06 18.59
C GLN A 191 13.04 2.39 19.53
N LYS A 192 12.16 3.31 19.11
CA LYS A 192 10.96 3.67 19.87
C LYS A 192 9.99 2.48 20.04
N ALA A 193 9.81 1.69 19.01
CA ALA A 193 8.98 0.49 19.07
C ALA A 193 9.49 -0.56 20.07
N ILE A 194 10.80 -0.75 20.14
CA ILE A 194 11.42 -1.64 21.14
C ILE A 194 11.31 -1.07 22.54
N GLU A 195 11.53 0.25 22.71
CA GLU A 195 11.46 0.96 23.99
C GLU A 195 10.05 0.86 24.61
N HIS A 196 9.00 1.02 23.81
CA HIS A 196 7.60 1.09 24.26
C HIS A 196 6.77 -0.18 23.99
N ASP A 197 7.40 -1.26 23.53
CA ASP A 197 6.74 -2.53 23.18
C ASP A 197 5.64 -2.35 22.11
N VAL A 198 5.89 -1.52 21.10
CA VAL A 198 4.98 -1.21 19.99
C VAL A 198 5.30 -2.07 18.78
N ILE A 199 4.27 -2.62 18.13
CA ILE A 199 4.43 -3.40 16.88
C ILE A 199 4.45 -2.46 15.69
N LEU A 200 5.53 -2.46 14.91
CA LEU A 200 5.60 -1.79 13.61
C LEU A 200 5.07 -2.70 12.52
N VAL A 201 4.07 -2.24 11.80
CA VAL A 201 3.48 -2.92 10.63
C VAL A 201 3.74 -2.08 9.39
N SER A 202 4.72 -2.48 8.59
CA SER A 202 5.12 -1.77 7.37
C SER A 202 4.42 -2.37 6.15
N ASP A 203 3.56 -1.58 5.50
CA ASP A 203 2.97 -1.89 4.20
C ASP A 203 3.95 -1.46 3.10
N GLU A 204 4.68 -2.42 2.54
CA GLU A 204 5.71 -2.23 1.53
C GLU A 204 5.26 -2.70 0.13
N CYS A 205 3.94 -2.66 -0.12
CA CYS A 205 3.36 -3.14 -1.38
C CYS A 205 3.90 -2.45 -2.64
N TYR A 206 4.47 -1.26 -2.51
CA TYR A 206 5.03 -0.46 -3.61
C TYR A 206 6.55 -0.47 -3.66
N SER A 207 7.24 -1.25 -2.81
CA SER A 207 8.71 -1.29 -2.71
C SER A 207 9.43 -1.57 -4.02
N GLU A 208 8.76 -2.27 -4.96
CA GLU A 208 9.33 -2.63 -6.25
C GLU A 208 8.94 -1.68 -7.40
N LEU A 209 8.21 -0.61 -7.10
CA LEU A 209 7.82 0.41 -8.08
C LEU A 209 8.57 1.72 -7.79
N TYR A 210 9.87 1.75 -8.06
CA TYR A 210 10.75 2.91 -7.88
C TYR A 210 11.39 3.29 -9.22
N TYR A 211 11.96 4.51 -9.31
CA TYR A 211 12.37 5.06 -10.61
C TYR A 211 13.86 5.26 -10.73
N ASP A 212 14.59 5.36 -9.63
CA ASP A 212 16.06 5.36 -9.63
C ASP A 212 16.57 3.97 -9.23
N GLU A 213 17.11 3.22 -10.20
CA GLU A 213 17.65 1.88 -9.95
C GLU A 213 18.87 1.89 -8.99
N ALA A 214 19.52 3.05 -8.82
CA ALA A 214 20.64 3.20 -7.87
C ALA A 214 20.17 3.48 -6.44
N ALA A 215 18.89 3.86 -6.25
CA ALA A 215 18.31 4.23 -4.95
C ALA A 215 16.98 3.50 -4.68
N PRO A 216 16.98 2.16 -4.61
CA PRO A 216 15.77 1.39 -4.28
C PRO A 216 15.28 1.75 -2.88
N PRO A 217 13.95 1.79 -2.63
CA PRO A 217 13.40 2.06 -1.31
C PRO A 217 13.93 1.10 -0.24
N VAL A 218 14.31 1.66 0.90
CA VAL A 218 14.70 0.88 2.08
C VAL A 218 13.44 0.26 2.71
N GLY A 219 13.53 -1.01 3.12
CA GLY A 219 12.48 -1.71 3.85
C GLY A 219 12.70 -1.70 5.36
N LEU A 220 11.64 -1.96 6.12
CA LEU A 220 11.67 -2.03 7.59
C LEU A 220 12.69 -3.07 8.09
N LEU A 221 12.72 -4.27 7.47
CA LEU A 221 13.64 -5.33 7.88
C LEU A 221 15.10 -5.00 7.55
N GLN A 222 15.37 -4.26 6.45
CA GLN A 222 16.69 -3.73 6.13
C GLN A 222 17.15 -2.75 7.21
N ALA A 223 16.32 -1.79 7.58
CA ALA A 223 16.64 -0.82 8.62
C ALA A 223 16.85 -1.49 9.99
N ALA A 224 16.06 -2.52 10.31
CA ALA A 224 16.22 -3.31 11.53
C ALA A 224 17.58 -4.05 11.54
N GLN A 225 17.94 -4.69 10.43
CA GLN A 225 19.23 -5.37 10.28
C GLN A 225 20.41 -4.40 10.45
N SER A 226 20.35 -3.23 9.79
CA SER A 226 21.39 -2.18 9.89
C SER A 226 21.52 -1.62 11.30
N LEU A 227 20.43 -1.58 12.07
CA LEU A 227 20.41 -1.15 13.46
C LEU A 227 20.97 -2.20 14.45
N GLY A 228 21.19 -3.44 13.97
CA GLY A 228 21.60 -4.58 14.81
C GLY A 228 20.45 -5.35 15.44
N ASN A 229 19.19 -5.04 15.09
CA ASN A 229 18.01 -5.82 15.46
C ASN A 229 17.85 -7.03 14.52
N ALA A 230 18.77 -7.99 14.65
CA ALA A 230 18.83 -9.15 13.76
C ALA A 230 17.67 -10.13 13.93
N GLU A 231 16.94 -10.08 15.04
CA GLU A 231 15.72 -10.88 15.29
C GLU A 231 14.46 -10.19 14.80
N PHE A 232 14.59 -8.99 14.20
CA PHE A 232 13.48 -8.16 13.73
C PHE A 232 12.43 -7.87 14.81
N LYS A 233 12.86 -7.80 16.06
CA LYS A 233 11.97 -7.59 17.21
C LYS A 233 11.04 -6.40 16.95
N GLN A 234 9.72 -6.57 17.16
CA GLN A 234 8.64 -5.60 16.92
C GLN A 234 8.44 -5.18 15.45
N CYS A 235 9.08 -5.82 14.47
CA CYS A 235 9.01 -5.43 13.06
C CYS A 235 8.27 -6.48 12.23
N LEU A 236 7.23 -6.05 11.50
CA LEU A 236 6.49 -6.84 10.53
C LEU A 236 6.41 -6.09 9.20
N ALA A 237 6.98 -6.65 8.12
CA ALA A 237 6.91 -6.12 6.76
C ALA A 237 5.95 -6.92 5.89
N PHE A 238 5.07 -6.23 5.18
CA PHE A 238 4.08 -6.81 4.26
C PHE A 238 4.41 -6.50 2.81
N HIS A 239 4.51 -7.52 1.97
CA HIS A 239 4.78 -7.40 0.55
C HIS A 239 3.75 -8.13 -0.30
N SER A 240 3.54 -7.68 -1.54
CA SER A 240 2.49 -8.19 -2.41
C SER A 240 2.94 -8.35 -3.86
N LEU A 241 2.52 -9.44 -4.51
CA LEU A 241 2.65 -9.61 -5.96
C LEU A 241 1.68 -8.72 -6.76
N SER A 242 0.69 -8.11 -6.12
CA SER A 242 -0.34 -7.30 -6.79
C SER A 242 0.27 -6.14 -7.59
N LYS A 243 1.29 -5.46 -7.02
CA LYS A 243 1.91 -4.27 -7.62
C LYS A 243 3.24 -4.61 -8.28
N ARG A 244 4.07 -5.39 -7.59
CA ARG A 244 5.36 -5.86 -8.06
C ARG A 244 5.26 -6.60 -9.39
N SER A 245 4.28 -7.51 -9.52
CA SER A 245 4.20 -8.48 -10.62
C SER A 245 2.92 -8.38 -11.46
N ASN A 246 2.13 -7.31 -11.32
CA ASN A 246 0.84 -7.13 -12.02
C ASN A 246 -0.15 -8.30 -11.80
N LEU A 247 -0.18 -8.86 -10.60
CA LEU A 247 -0.99 -10.04 -10.24
C LEU A 247 -2.03 -9.73 -9.14
N PRO A 248 -2.84 -8.65 -9.25
CA PRO A 248 -3.78 -8.29 -8.18
C PRO A 248 -4.85 -9.36 -7.94
N GLY A 249 -5.25 -10.09 -9.00
CA GLY A 249 -6.24 -11.18 -8.95
C GLY A 249 -5.71 -12.47 -8.32
N LEU A 250 -4.40 -12.69 -8.31
CA LEU A 250 -3.78 -13.89 -7.71
C LEU A 250 -3.96 -13.94 -6.19
N ARG A 251 -4.23 -12.79 -5.55
CA ARG A 251 -4.38 -12.67 -4.09
C ARG A 251 -3.19 -13.24 -3.34
N SER A 252 -1.98 -12.84 -3.70
CA SER A 252 -0.74 -13.32 -3.10
C SER A 252 0.09 -12.18 -2.52
N GLY A 253 0.60 -12.43 -1.32
CA GLY A 253 1.53 -11.61 -0.58
C GLY A 253 2.07 -12.40 0.61
N PHE A 254 2.84 -11.74 1.43
CA PHE A 254 3.35 -12.30 2.67
C PHE A 254 3.55 -11.24 3.73
N VAL A 255 3.68 -11.67 4.98
CA VAL A 255 4.25 -10.93 6.09
C VAL A 255 5.51 -11.63 6.56
N ALA A 256 6.53 -10.84 6.89
CA ALA A 256 7.80 -11.36 7.42
C ALA A 256 8.34 -10.46 8.54
N GLY A 257 9.13 -11.01 9.46
CA GLY A 257 9.77 -10.28 10.56
C GLY A 257 9.81 -11.07 11.87
N ASP A 258 9.44 -10.43 12.98
CA ASP A 258 9.47 -10.98 14.34
C ASP A 258 8.77 -12.34 14.43
N ALA A 259 9.54 -13.39 14.75
CA ALA A 259 9.06 -14.76 14.79
C ALA A 259 7.92 -14.98 15.81
N SER A 260 7.95 -14.26 16.92
CA SER A 260 6.92 -14.38 17.97
C SER A 260 5.59 -13.80 17.52
N LEU A 261 5.62 -12.66 16.84
CA LEU A 261 4.45 -12.02 16.26
C LEU A 261 3.89 -12.83 15.08
N ILE A 262 4.75 -13.37 14.23
CA ILE A 262 4.36 -14.28 13.14
C ILE A 262 3.69 -15.53 13.69
N GLN A 263 4.21 -16.12 14.78
CA GLN A 263 3.60 -17.28 15.41
C GLN A 263 2.20 -16.98 15.99
N ALA A 264 2.06 -15.83 16.65
CA ALA A 264 0.77 -15.38 17.18
C ALA A 264 -0.24 -15.14 16.06
N PHE A 265 0.18 -14.46 14.99
CA PHE A 265 -0.64 -14.20 13.82
C PHE A 265 -1.04 -15.51 13.09
N ARG A 266 -0.11 -16.44 12.92
CA ARG A 266 -0.40 -17.78 12.36
C ARG A 266 -1.47 -18.51 13.17
N ARG A 267 -1.39 -18.43 14.50
CA ARG A 267 -2.40 -19.04 15.38
C ARG A 267 -3.78 -18.42 15.15
N TYR A 268 -3.87 -17.10 15.07
CA TYR A 268 -5.12 -16.40 14.73
C TYR A 268 -5.67 -16.87 13.38
N ARG A 269 -4.84 -16.92 12.35
CA ARG A 269 -5.21 -17.31 10.99
C ARG A 269 -5.73 -18.76 10.91
N THR A 270 -5.29 -19.64 11.79
CA THR A 270 -5.79 -21.02 11.88
C THR A 270 -7.28 -21.05 12.17
N TYR A 271 -7.78 -20.13 13.01
CA TYR A 271 -9.21 -20.00 13.28
C TYR A 271 -9.95 -19.11 12.27
N HIS A 272 -9.30 -18.09 11.77
CA HIS A 272 -9.83 -17.22 10.71
C HIS A 272 -10.03 -17.97 9.38
N GLY A 273 -9.24 -19.03 9.12
CA GLY A 273 -9.42 -19.93 7.98
C GLY A 273 -8.92 -19.42 6.64
N CYS A 274 -8.13 -18.36 6.63
CA CYS A 274 -7.64 -17.73 5.40
C CYS A 274 -6.33 -18.37 4.94
N ALA A 275 -6.39 -19.37 4.07
CA ALA A 275 -5.23 -20.04 3.49
C ALA A 275 -5.15 -19.79 1.97
N MET A 276 -3.94 -19.55 1.46
CA MET A 276 -3.72 -19.35 0.03
C MET A 276 -3.86 -20.67 -0.73
N PRO A 277 -4.69 -20.75 -1.80
CA PRO A 277 -4.82 -21.95 -2.62
C PRO A 277 -3.47 -22.45 -3.16
N LEU A 278 -3.27 -23.77 -3.25
CA LEU A 278 -1.97 -24.36 -3.61
C LEU A 278 -1.48 -23.91 -5.00
N HIS A 279 -2.35 -23.86 -6.00
CA HIS A 279 -1.99 -23.39 -7.34
C HIS A 279 -1.61 -21.89 -7.35
N HIS A 280 -2.17 -21.07 -6.48
CA HIS A 280 -1.71 -19.68 -6.28
C HIS A 280 -0.34 -19.64 -5.62
N GLN A 281 -0.05 -20.55 -4.68
CA GLN A 281 1.26 -20.62 -4.05
C GLN A 281 2.35 -21.04 -5.05
N LEU A 282 2.07 -22.01 -5.91
CA LEU A 282 3.00 -22.45 -6.96
C LEU A 282 3.29 -21.34 -7.99
N ALA A 283 2.25 -20.63 -8.42
CA ALA A 283 2.42 -19.43 -9.26
C ALA A 283 3.22 -18.33 -8.54
N SER A 284 3.01 -18.14 -7.24
CA SER A 284 3.74 -17.17 -6.44
C SER A 284 5.22 -17.50 -6.32
N ILE A 285 5.58 -18.78 -6.22
CA ILE A 285 6.99 -19.23 -6.23
C ILE A 285 7.67 -18.79 -7.54
N ALA A 286 7.02 -18.99 -8.69
CA ALA A 286 7.55 -18.56 -9.97
C ALA A 286 7.77 -17.03 -10.01
N ALA A 287 6.82 -16.27 -9.47
CA ALA A 287 6.91 -14.80 -9.42
C ALA A 287 8.01 -14.28 -8.47
N TRP A 288 8.16 -14.87 -7.26
CA TRP A 288 9.18 -14.43 -6.30
C TRP A 288 10.61 -14.80 -6.73
N ARG A 289 10.79 -15.78 -7.60
CA ARG A 289 12.10 -16.23 -8.10
C ARG A 289 12.57 -15.47 -9.34
N ASP A 290 11.75 -14.59 -9.92
CA ASP A 290 12.12 -13.84 -11.13
C ASP A 290 12.07 -12.34 -10.88
N GLU A 291 13.16 -11.65 -11.20
CA GLU A 291 13.28 -10.19 -11.15
C GLU A 291 13.17 -9.53 -12.53
N THR A 292 13.29 -10.31 -13.62
CA THR A 292 13.28 -9.77 -14.99
C THR A 292 12.00 -9.00 -15.27
N HIS A 293 10.85 -9.62 -15.02
CA HIS A 293 9.55 -8.97 -15.23
C HIS A 293 9.32 -7.75 -14.32
N VAL A 294 9.99 -7.70 -13.15
CA VAL A 294 9.88 -6.58 -12.20
C VAL A 294 10.62 -5.36 -12.74
N VAL A 295 11.84 -5.56 -13.27
CA VAL A 295 12.62 -4.49 -13.92
C VAL A 295 11.88 -3.96 -15.15
N GLU A 296 11.33 -4.85 -15.98
CA GLU A 296 10.51 -4.47 -17.14
C GLU A 296 9.27 -3.66 -16.72
N ASN A 297 8.57 -4.10 -15.67
CA ASN A 297 7.41 -3.40 -15.13
C ASN A 297 7.75 -1.98 -14.65
N ARG A 298 8.88 -1.81 -13.92
CA ARG A 298 9.37 -0.47 -13.52
C ARG A 298 9.65 0.42 -14.71
N ALA A 299 10.29 -0.11 -15.75
CA ALA A 299 10.58 0.63 -16.98
C ALA A 299 9.30 1.16 -17.66
N LEU A 300 8.24 0.35 -17.69
CA LEU A 300 6.95 0.77 -18.23
C LEU A 300 6.31 1.91 -17.42
N TYR A 301 6.38 1.86 -16.08
CA TYR A 301 5.89 2.95 -15.24
C TYR A 301 6.75 4.21 -15.38
N ARG A 302 8.07 4.09 -15.43
CA ARG A 302 8.99 5.22 -15.65
C ARG A 302 8.62 5.97 -16.93
N ALA A 303 8.46 5.26 -18.05
CA ALA A 303 8.06 5.88 -19.33
C ALA A 303 6.72 6.63 -19.25
N LYS A 304 5.75 6.10 -18.47
CA LYS A 304 4.47 6.82 -18.22
C LYS A 304 4.69 8.09 -17.42
N PHE A 305 5.43 8.02 -16.32
CA PHE A 305 5.69 9.19 -15.48
C PHE A 305 6.42 10.29 -16.25
N ASP A 306 7.47 9.94 -17.01
CA ASP A 306 8.24 10.92 -17.79
C ASP A 306 7.34 11.68 -18.77
N SER A 307 6.52 10.97 -19.55
CA SER A 307 5.65 11.58 -20.55
C SER A 307 4.48 12.35 -19.94
N VAL A 308 3.81 11.79 -18.92
CA VAL A 308 2.67 12.41 -18.25
C VAL A 308 3.10 13.64 -17.45
N ASN A 309 4.20 13.53 -16.70
CA ASN A 309 4.70 14.64 -15.89
C ASN A 309 5.19 15.82 -16.77
N ALA A 310 5.77 15.53 -17.94
CA ALA A 310 6.16 16.60 -18.89
C ALA A 310 4.97 17.46 -19.34
N LEU A 311 3.76 16.88 -19.40
CA LEU A 311 2.53 17.61 -19.74
C LEU A 311 1.90 18.26 -18.50
N LEU A 312 1.83 17.55 -17.37
CA LEU A 312 1.08 18.00 -16.21
C LEU A 312 1.84 18.96 -15.30
N ALA A 313 3.18 18.90 -15.25
CA ALA A 313 3.97 19.77 -14.38
C ALA A 313 3.73 21.26 -14.63
N PRO A 314 3.65 21.77 -15.89
CA PRO A 314 3.34 23.18 -16.13
C PRO A 314 1.92 23.61 -15.72
N ALA A 315 0.96 22.65 -15.65
CA ALA A 315 -0.44 22.95 -15.39
C ALA A 315 -0.86 22.73 -13.92
N LEU A 316 -0.28 21.71 -13.26
CA LEU A 316 -0.65 21.28 -11.91
C LEU A 316 0.55 21.14 -10.96
N ASN A 317 1.75 21.62 -11.35
CA ASN A 317 2.97 21.48 -10.55
C ASN A 317 3.24 20.05 -10.08
N THR A 318 2.95 19.06 -10.94
CA THR A 318 3.18 17.66 -10.60
C THR A 318 4.68 17.36 -10.48
N VAL A 319 5.02 16.50 -9.53
CA VAL A 319 6.38 15.99 -9.33
C VAL A 319 6.32 14.47 -9.46
N ILE A 320 7.32 13.89 -10.11
CA ILE A 320 7.48 12.43 -10.13
C ILE A 320 7.86 11.99 -8.74
N PRO A 321 7.04 11.13 -8.07
CA PRO A 321 7.38 10.65 -6.75
C PRO A 321 8.56 9.67 -6.79
N PRO A 322 9.29 9.43 -5.70
CA PRO A 322 10.38 8.46 -5.68
C PRO A 322 9.92 7.02 -5.98
N ALA A 323 8.66 6.70 -5.69
CA ALA A 323 8.12 5.35 -5.91
C ALA A 323 6.59 5.34 -6.02
N GLY A 324 6.01 4.13 -6.27
CA GLY A 324 4.57 3.94 -6.47
C GLY A 324 4.14 4.15 -7.93
N PHE A 325 2.87 4.28 -8.17
CA PHE A 325 2.31 4.59 -9.48
C PHE A 325 1.24 5.69 -9.41
N TYR A 326 1.32 6.54 -8.39
CA TYR A 326 0.40 7.66 -8.21
C TYR A 326 1.07 8.99 -8.46
N LEU A 327 0.35 9.92 -9.09
CA LEU A 327 0.58 11.35 -8.95
C LEU A 327 -0.37 11.89 -7.87
N TRP A 328 0.14 12.85 -7.11
CA TRP A 328 -0.57 13.48 -5.99
C TRP A 328 -0.50 15.01 -6.06
N PRO A 329 -0.99 15.62 -7.18
CA PRO A 329 -0.93 17.07 -7.34
C PRO A 329 -1.92 17.78 -6.43
N ASN A 330 -1.59 19.03 -6.09
CA ASN A 330 -2.51 20.00 -5.54
C ASN A 330 -3.48 20.49 -6.61
N THR A 331 -4.71 20.82 -6.22
CA THR A 331 -5.75 21.34 -7.10
C THR A 331 -6.03 22.83 -6.80
N PRO A 332 -6.32 23.66 -7.82
CA PRO A 332 -6.57 25.10 -7.62
C PRO A 332 -7.92 25.39 -6.96
N ILE A 333 -8.84 24.45 -6.99
CA ILE A 333 -10.15 24.48 -6.33
C ILE A 333 -10.28 23.28 -5.40
N SER A 334 -11.42 23.09 -4.73
CA SER A 334 -11.59 21.91 -3.88
C SER A 334 -11.40 20.62 -4.69
N ASP A 335 -10.78 19.61 -4.07
CA ASP A 335 -10.49 18.33 -4.71
C ASP A 335 -11.74 17.61 -5.24
N THR A 336 -12.87 17.74 -4.53
CA THR A 336 -14.17 17.18 -4.95
C THR A 336 -14.77 17.91 -6.16
N GLU A 337 -14.71 19.25 -6.16
CA GLU A 337 -15.14 20.06 -7.30
C GLU A 337 -14.26 19.83 -8.52
N PHE A 338 -12.95 19.76 -8.33
CA PHE A 338 -11.99 19.43 -9.38
C PHE A 338 -12.30 18.07 -10.02
N ALA A 339 -12.46 17.02 -9.19
CA ALA A 339 -12.74 15.67 -9.68
C ALA A 339 -14.08 15.59 -10.44
N ARG A 340 -15.13 16.27 -9.95
CA ARG A 340 -16.45 16.31 -10.58
C ARG A 340 -16.40 17.07 -11.91
N SER A 341 -15.84 18.27 -11.94
CA SER A 341 -15.77 19.11 -13.13
C SER A 341 -14.88 18.50 -14.23
N LEU A 342 -13.76 17.87 -13.84
CA LEU A 342 -12.88 17.16 -14.76
C LEU A 342 -13.62 15.95 -15.40
N LEU A 343 -14.39 15.20 -14.62
CA LEU A 343 -15.21 14.11 -15.15
C LEU A 343 -16.29 14.63 -16.11
N GLU A 344 -16.98 15.70 -15.75
CA GLU A 344 -18.05 16.31 -16.56
C GLU A 344 -17.54 16.82 -17.91
N GLN A 345 -16.42 17.56 -17.90
CA GLN A 345 -15.92 18.27 -19.08
C GLN A 345 -15.01 17.42 -19.95
N GLN A 346 -14.27 16.47 -19.38
CA GLN A 346 -13.22 15.70 -20.07
C GLN A 346 -13.37 14.19 -19.97
N ASN A 347 -14.35 13.71 -19.23
CA ASN A 347 -14.56 12.28 -18.90
C ASN A 347 -13.30 11.58 -18.39
N VAL A 348 -12.49 12.30 -17.59
CA VAL A 348 -11.34 11.77 -16.86
C VAL A 348 -11.69 11.71 -15.38
N ALA A 349 -11.62 10.51 -14.79
CA ALA A 349 -11.94 10.29 -13.39
C ALA A 349 -10.67 10.22 -12.54
N VAL A 350 -10.59 11.05 -11.50
CA VAL A 350 -9.53 11.07 -10.48
C VAL A 350 -10.15 10.86 -9.09
N LEU A 351 -9.35 10.54 -8.09
CA LEU A 351 -9.85 10.32 -6.73
C LEU A 351 -9.56 11.54 -5.85
N PRO A 352 -10.61 12.21 -5.28
CA PRO A 352 -10.42 13.30 -4.33
C PRO A 352 -9.56 12.87 -3.14
N GLY A 353 -8.62 13.71 -2.78
CA GLY A 353 -7.68 13.41 -1.72
C GLY A 353 -8.30 13.46 -0.34
N SER A 354 -9.28 14.36 -0.12
CA SER A 354 -10.05 14.44 1.12
C SER A 354 -10.76 13.12 1.48
N TYR A 355 -11.02 12.25 0.49
CA TYR A 355 -11.62 10.94 0.72
C TYR A 355 -10.62 9.91 1.26
N LEU A 356 -9.32 10.16 1.08
CA LEU A 356 -8.23 9.31 1.56
C LEU A 356 -7.75 9.68 2.97
N GLY A 357 -8.09 10.89 3.43
CA GLY A 357 -7.74 11.39 4.76
C GLY A 357 -8.94 11.58 5.67
N ARG A 358 -8.64 12.01 6.88
CA ARG A 358 -9.62 12.46 7.88
C ARG A 358 -9.22 13.83 8.40
N GLU A 359 -10.20 14.56 8.86
CA GLU A 359 -9.99 15.83 9.53
C GLU A 359 -9.40 15.62 10.94
N VAL A 360 -8.29 16.29 11.20
CA VAL A 360 -7.65 16.34 12.51
C VAL A 360 -7.28 17.79 12.79
N GLY A 361 -7.73 18.34 13.93
CA GLY A 361 -7.47 19.72 14.27
C GLY A 361 -8.05 20.74 13.26
N GLY A 362 -9.15 20.40 12.59
CA GLY A 362 -9.80 21.28 11.59
C GLY A 362 -9.15 21.21 10.20
N GLN A 363 -8.20 20.30 9.97
CA GLN A 363 -7.51 20.14 8.68
C GLN A 363 -7.56 18.70 8.23
N ASN A 364 -7.83 18.50 6.93
CA ASN A 364 -7.66 17.20 6.27
C ASN A 364 -6.47 17.31 5.31
N PRO A 365 -5.36 16.61 5.55
CA PRO A 365 -4.15 16.74 4.75
C PRO A 365 -4.32 16.24 3.30
N GLY A 366 -5.42 15.51 3.00
CA GLY A 366 -5.80 15.14 1.64
C GLY A 366 -6.58 16.22 0.89
N SER A 367 -7.08 17.26 1.56
CA SER A 367 -7.84 18.34 0.91
C SER A 367 -6.98 19.07 -0.13
N HIS A 368 -7.64 19.56 -1.18
CA HIS A 368 -6.98 20.21 -2.31
C HIS A 368 -5.94 19.35 -3.05
N HIS A 369 -6.02 18.02 -2.93
CA HIS A 369 -5.21 17.09 -3.70
C HIS A 369 -6.09 16.10 -4.45
N VAL A 370 -5.60 15.57 -5.55
CA VAL A 370 -6.21 14.41 -6.23
C VAL A 370 -5.19 13.32 -6.43
N ARG A 371 -5.63 12.07 -6.25
CA ARG A 371 -4.81 10.92 -6.59
C ARG A 371 -5.10 10.47 -8.00
N MET A 372 -4.05 10.37 -8.82
CA MET A 372 -4.09 9.87 -10.19
C MET A 372 -3.26 8.59 -10.29
N ALA A 373 -3.90 7.45 -10.53
CA ALA A 373 -3.22 6.17 -10.71
C ALA A 373 -2.81 5.99 -12.18
N LEU A 374 -1.52 5.95 -12.48
CA LEU A 374 -0.99 5.79 -13.84
C LEU A 374 -0.98 4.32 -14.31
N VAL A 375 -2.04 3.58 -14.02
CA VAL A 375 -2.17 2.14 -14.28
C VAL A 375 -2.72 1.81 -15.66
N ALA A 376 -3.45 2.72 -16.30
CA ALA A 376 -3.96 2.56 -17.67
C ALA A 376 -2.80 2.40 -18.69
N THR A 377 -3.12 2.07 -19.95
CA THR A 377 -2.09 1.99 -20.98
C THR A 377 -1.35 3.32 -21.13
N HIS A 378 -0.12 3.31 -21.64
CA HIS A 378 0.65 4.53 -21.85
C HIS A 378 -0.13 5.56 -22.70
N ARG A 379 -0.78 5.11 -23.76
CA ARG A 379 -1.61 5.95 -24.61
C ARG A 379 -2.78 6.59 -23.86
N GLU A 380 -3.52 5.80 -23.08
CA GLU A 380 -4.65 6.31 -22.30
C GLU A 380 -4.22 7.28 -21.20
N THR A 381 -3.09 7.01 -20.53
CA THR A 381 -2.55 7.92 -19.50
C THR A 381 -2.08 9.24 -20.10
N LEU A 382 -1.47 9.20 -21.27
CA LEU A 382 -1.05 10.40 -21.99
C LEU A 382 -2.27 11.23 -22.45
N GLU A 383 -3.28 10.57 -23.05
CA GLU A 383 -4.53 11.22 -23.43
C GLU A 383 -5.25 11.84 -22.23
N ALA A 384 -5.26 11.17 -21.07
CA ALA A 384 -5.80 11.74 -19.84
C ALA A 384 -5.04 13.01 -19.41
N ALA A 385 -3.72 13.01 -19.51
CA ALA A 385 -2.90 14.18 -19.20
C ALA A 385 -3.20 15.35 -20.13
N GLU A 386 -3.31 15.13 -21.43
CA GLU A 386 -3.70 16.15 -22.42
C GLU A 386 -5.07 16.76 -22.10
N ARG A 387 -6.06 15.93 -21.79
CA ARG A 387 -7.41 16.36 -21.39
C ARG A 387 -7.40 17.17 -20.07
N ILE A 388 -6.57 16.79 -19.10
CA ILE A 388 -6.40 17.54 -17.86
C ILE A 388 -5.79 18.91 -18.16
N VAL A 389 -4.78 19.00 -19.02
CA VAL A 389 -4.19 20.28 -19.46
C VAL A 389 -5.23 21.16 -20.12
N ASP A 390 -6.07 20.59 -21.00
CA ASP A 390 -7.15 21.34 -21.66
C ASP A 390 -8.23 21.81 -20.68
N PHE A 391 -8.56 21.01 -19.68
CA PHE A 391 -9.43 21.42 -18.59
C PHE A 391 -8.85 22.60 -17.82
N MET A 392 -7.57 22.54 -17.45
CA MET A 392 -6.87 23.61 -16.71
C MET A 392 -6.77 24.94 -17.48
N LYS A 393 -6.75 24.91 -18.81
CA LYS A 393 -6.74 26.14 -19.66
C LYS A 393 -8.11 26.83 -19.74
N ARG A 394 -9.20 26.13 -19.45
CA ARG A 394 -10.57 26.65 -19.56
C ARG A 394 -11.10 27.24 -18.27
N GLY A 395 -10.53 26.89 -17.13
CA GLY A 395 -10.83 27.40 -15.79
C GLY A 395 -9.84 28.42 -15.34
#